data_778b814b4ee8d51826ac6651a1365dc4
#
_entry.id   778b814b4ee8d51826ac6651a1365dc4
#
_cell.length_a   1.000
_cell.length_b   1.000
_cell.length_c   1.000
_cell.angle_alpha   90.00
_cell.angle_beta   90.00
_cell.angle_gamma   90.00
#
_symmetry.space_group_name_H-M   'P 1'
#
loop_
_entity.id
_entity.type
_entity.pdbx_description
1 polymer ?
#
loop_
_entity_poly.entity_id
_entity_poly.type
_entity_poly.pdbx_seq_one_letter_code
_entity_poly.pdbx_strand_id
1 'polypeptide(L)'
;MYSKCDVAHYHNSELKEMTIMKDLEFIEHYNSLDQFAKDKIDRELIDLVNAKKESRNYCIKVCPKCGSANSRFTKGGKANSGKPMLQCSSCHKRFTIDYGQLTHYSHQDESKWDLLITDTFAQVPIEKTAATLDISTYTVWRMRMKLLHMFEKLLNTTVVSGEIELDEKYLLNSHKGEKIAGVEPRKRGGSASKRGLSNEQICLPTAVQRNGTAVLKATNTATPTSRDIMKLADNIGEHSMAWIDGKAAYSCLLEEKHCEKRIMKDHTCYTSIDHLNNVNAFHSLIEKWYKKYGGVASKYLNRYAALFVLVREYSGCD
;
A
#
# COMPACT_ATOMS: atom_id res chain seq x y z
N MET A 1 -32.18 19.42 -7.76
CA MET A 1 -31.43 19.67 -6.51
C MET A 1 -30.25 18.70 -6.49
N TYR A 2 -29.16 19.04 -7.17
CA TYR A 2 -27.97 18.19 -7.23
C TYR A 2 -27.19 18.31 -5.91
N SER A 3 -26.83 17.19 -5.31
CA SER A 3 -26.10 17.19 -4.03
C SER A 3 -24.66 17.71 -4.26
N LYS A 4 -24.15 18.51 -3.31
CA LYS A 4 -22.77 19.04 -3.33
C LYS A 4 -21.66 17.96 -3.43
N CYS A 5 -22.02 16.68 -3.42
CA CYS A 5 -21.07 15.56 -3.61
C CYS A 5 -20.76 15.26 -5.09
N ASP A 6 -21.68 15.59 -6.02
CA ASP A 6 -21.47 15.24 -7.44
C ASP A 6 -20.48 16.18 -8.13
N VAL A 7 -20.37 17.43 -7.63
CA VAL A 7 -19.41 18.42 -8.17
C VAL A 7 -17.95 18.06 -7.83
N ALA A 8 -17.72 17.39 -6.71
CA ALA A 8 -16.38 16.98 -6.30
C ALA A 8 -15.82 15.81 -7.13
N HIS A 9 -16.69 15.01 -7.76
CA HIS A 9 -16.26 13.88 -8.61
C HIS A 9 -15.86 14.30 -10.03
N TYR A 10 -16.47 15.35 -10.57
CA TYR A 10 -16.14 15.85 -11.92
C TYR A 10 -14.81 16.62 -11.95
N HIS A 11 -14.52 17.42 -10.90
CA HIS A 11 -13.22 18.12 -10.78
C HIS A 11 -12.02 17.21 -10.49
N ASN A 12 -12.26 16.02 -9.91
CA ASN A 12 -11.18 15.07 -9.61
C ASN A 12 -10.60 14.36 -10.85
N SER A 13 -11.33 14.31 -11.99
CA SER A 13 -10.81 13.71 -13.22
C SER A 13 -9.87 14.67 -13.96
N GLU A 14 -10.21 15.94 -14.07
CA GLU A 14 -9.34 16.96 -14.70
C GLU A 14 -8.10 17.28 -13.85
N LEU A 15 -8.22 17.25 -12.52
CA LEU A 15 -7.07 17.38 -11.62
C LEU A 15 -6.14 16.15 -11.62
N LYS A 16 -6.66 14.96 -11.94
CA LYS A 16 -5.81 13.79 -12.13
C LYS A 16 -4.94 13.91 -13.40
N GLU A 17 -5.48 14.46 -14.47
CA GLU A 17 -4.69 14.71 -15.68
C GLU A 17 -3.65 15.83 -15.49
N MET A 18 -3.96 16.87 -14.70
CA MET A 18 -2.99 17.90 -14.35
C MET A 18 -1.89 17.40 -13.38
N THR A 19 -2.16 16.40 -12.54
CA THR A 19 -1.18 15.84 -11.60
C THR A 19 -0.15 14.93 -12.31
N ILE A 20 -0.38 14.58 -13.58
CA ILE A 20 0.54 13.77 -14.41
C ILE A 20 1.60 14.64 -15.11
N MET A 21 1.42 15.96 -15.19
CA MET A 21 2.47 16.86 -15.66
C MET A 21 3.59 16.93 -14.61
N LYS A 22 4.84 16.68 -15.04
CA LYS A 22 6.01 16.90 -14.17
C LYS A 22 5.96 18.34 -13.67
N ASP A 23 6.35 18.57 -12.42
CA ASP A 23 6.27 19.89 -11.76
C ASP A 23 6.83 21.03 -12.64
N LEU A 24 7.92 20.75 -13.39
CA LEU A 24 8.53 21.71 -14.33
C LEU A 24 7.62 22.03 -15.51
N GLU A 25 6.95 21.05 -16.10
CA GLU A 25 6.02 21.25 -17.24
C GLU A 25 4.79 22.06 -16.82
N PHE A 26 4.29 21.84 -15.60
CA PHE A 26 3.22 22.63 -15.03
C PHE A 26 3.64 24.08 -14.83
N ILE A 27 4.83 24.32 -14.25
CA ILE A 27 5.36 25.66 -14.02
C ILE A 27 5.59 26.39 -15.35
N GLU A 28 6.16 25.73 -16.35
CA GLU A 28 6.36 26.30 -17.68
C GLU A 28 5.03 26.64 -18.36
N HIS A 29 4.06 25.72 -18.30
CA HIS A 29 2.72 25.95 -18.84
C HIS A 29 2.03 27.11 -18.13
N TYR A 30 2.00 27.12 -16.79
CA TYR A 30 1.43 28.21 -16.00
C TYR A 30 2.06 29.57 -16.36
N ASN A 31 3.39 29.62 -16.47
CA ASN A 31 4.11 30.85 -16.82
C ASN A 31 3.79 31.35 -18.23
N SER A 32 3.46 30.47 -19.16
CA SER A 32 3.09 30.82 -20.55
C SER A 32 1.67 31.38 -20.70
N LEU A 33 0.81 31.22 -19.67
CA LEU A 33 -0.57 31.68 -19.70
C LEU A 33 -0.66 33.20 -19.58
N ASP A 34 -1.72 33.78 -20.12
CA ASP A 34 -2.06 35.19 -19.91
C ASP A 34 -2.52 35.44 -18.45
N GLN A 35 -2.58 36.69 -18.05
CA GLN A 35 -2.95 37.04 -16.67
C GLN A 35 -4.36 36.58 -16.28
N PHE A 36 -5.30 36.60 -17.21
CA PHE A 36 -6.67 36.18 -16.95
C PHE A 36 -6.77 34.68 -16.65
N ALA A 37 -6.03 33.86 -17.43
CA ALA A 37 -5.96 32.44 -17.21
C ALA A 37 -5.23 32.08 -15.87
N LYS A 38 -4.17 32.83 -15.54
CA LYS A 38 -3.47 32.68 -14.24
C LYS A 38 -4.43 32.99 -13.07
N ASP A 39 -5.12 34.12 -13.12
CA ASP A 39 -6.06 34.52 -12.06
C ASP A 39 -7.24 33.54 -11.90
N LYS A 40 -7.62 32.87 -12.98
CA LYS A 40 -8.63 31.81 -12.94
C LYS A 40 -8.10 30.56 -12.25
N ILE A 41 -6.91 30.07 -12.62
CA ILE A 41 -6.26 28.90 -11.99
C ILE A 41 -5.99 29.20 -10.50
N ASP A 42 -5.49 30.36 -10.16
CA ASP A 42 -5.22 30.74 -8.76
C ASP A 42 -6.49 30.75 -7.91
N ARG A 43 -7.60 31.26 -8.45
CA ARG A 43 -8.91 31.20 -7.76
C ARG A 43 -9.39 29.76 -7.57
N GLU A 44 -9.32 28.94 -8.60
CA GLU A 44 -9.71 27.52 -8.52
C GLU A 44 -8.84 26.76 -7.52
N LEU A 45 -7.53 27.00 -7.48
CA LEU A 45 -6.62 26.40 -6.49
C LEU A 45 -6.95 26.86 -5.06
N ILE A 46 -7.22 28.16 -4.86
CA ILE A 46 -7.63 28.69 -3.56
C ILE A 46 -8.95 28.08 -3.11
N ASP A 47 -9.91 27.96 -4.01
CA ASP A 47 -11.23 27.35 -3.70
C ASP A 47 -11.09 25.87 -3.38
N LEU A 48 -10.23 25.12 -4.11
CA LEU A 48 -9.91 23.73 -3.82
C LEU A 48 -9.22 23.56 -2.45
N VAL A 49 -8.28 24.43 -2.10
CA VAL A 49 -7.61 24.41 -0.79
C VAL A 49 -8.61 24.71 0.32
N ASN A 50 -9.50 25.68 0.11
CA ASN A 50 -10.54 26.05 1.08
C ASN A 50 -11.61 24.96 1.20
N ALA A 51 -12.09 24.38 0.09
CA ALA A 51 -13.00 23.23 0.08
C ALA A 51 -12.38 22.02 0.78
N LYS A 52 -11.07 21.79 0.58
CA LYS A 52 -10.31 20.72 1.26
C LYS A 52 -10.18 20.98 2.76
N LYS A 53 -10.05 22.24 3.19
CA LYS A 53 -10.08 22.63 4.61
C LYS A 53 -11.46 22.48 5.22
N GLU A 54 -12.53 22.83 4.50
CA GLU A 54 -13.91 22.67 4.95
C GLU A 54 -14.37 21.21 4.96
N SER A 55 -14.00 20.41 3.95
CA SER A 55 -14.32 18.99 3.88
C SER A 55 -13.62 18.17 4.96
N ARG A 56 -12.43 18.58 5.41
CA ARG A 56 -11.74 17.95 6.55
C ARG A 56 -12.55 18.04 7.86
N ASN A 57 -13.44 18.99 7.97
CA ASN A 57 -14.18 19.21 9.22
C ASN A 57 -15.41 18.30 9.40
N TYR A 58 -15.96 17.66 8.33
CA TYR A 58 -17.26 17.00 8.42
C TYR A 58 -17.48 15.73 7.60
N CYS A 59 -16.47 15.12 6.98
CA CYS A 59 -16.63 13.91 6.16
C CYS A 59 -16.51 12.58 6.93
N ILE A 60 -16.76 12.57 8.23
CA ILE A 60 -16.81 11.31 8.98
C ILE A 60 -18.20 10.73 8.83
N LYS A 61 -18.35 9.75 7.94
CA LYS A 61 -19.64 9.05 7.70
C LYS A 61 -19.86 7.88 8.67
N VAL A 62 -18.79 7.32 9.23
CA VAL A 62 -18.81 6.14 10.09
C VAL A 62 -18.08 6.45 11.39
N CYS A 63 -18.64 6.08 12.52
CA CYS A 63 -17.97 6.25 13.79
C CYS A 63 -16.72 5.36 13.87
N PRO A 64 -15.52 5.94 14.06
CA PRO A 64 -14.29 5.14 14.11
C PRO A 64 -14.12 4.34 15.40
N LYS A 65 -15.04 4.50 16.36
CA LYS A 65 -15.03 3.82 17.67
C LYS A 65 -16.00 2.64 17.75
N CYS A 66 -17.16 2.72 17.08
CA CYS A 66 -18.17 1.67 17.11
C CYS A 66 -18.61 1.16 15.73
N GLY A 67 -18.08 1.73 14.63
CA GLY A 67 -18.41 1.30 13.28
C GLY A 67 -19.81 1.71 12.77
N SER A 68 -20.59 2.45 13.55
CA SER A 68 -21.95 2.85 13.12
C SER A 68 -21.89 3.90 12.01
N ALA A 69 -22.51 3.59 10.87
CA ALA A 69 -22.68 4.51 9.74
C ALA A 69 -23.88 5.48 9.91
N ASN A 70 -24.81 5.17 10.81
CA ASN A 70 -26.03 5.94 11.03
C ASN A 70 -25.92 6.90 12.23
N SER A 71 -24.73 7.10 12.76
CA SER A 71 -24.55 7.98 13.93
C SER A 71 -24.47 9.44 13.51
N ARG A 72 -25.13 10.29 14.30
CA ARG A 72 -24.88 11.74 14.25
C ARG A 72 -23.65 12.08 15.06
N PHE A 73 -22.90 13.07 14.59
CA PHE A 73 -21.71 13.54 15.30
C PHE A 73 -21.96 14.97 15.80
N THR A 74 -21.78 15.16 17.10
CA THR A 74 -21.90 16.46 17.76
C THR A 74 -20.53 16.97 18.17
N LYS A 75 -20.42 18.28 18.45
CA LYS A 75 -19.17 18.85 18.96
C LYS A 75 -18.81 18.21 20.30
N GLY A 76 -17.64 17.59 20.38
CA GLY A 76 -17.13 16.90 21.59
C GLY A 76 -16.13 17.71 22.40
N GLY A 77 -15.95 19.00 22.10
CA GLY A 77 -14.95 19.87 22.71
C GLY A 77 -13.62 19.87 21.94
N LYS A 78 -12.52 20.12 22.64
CA LYS A 78 -11.15 20.09 22.10
C LYS A 78 -10.29 19.10 22.87
N ALA A 79 -9.36 18.44 22.17
CA ALA A 79 -8.31 17.64 22.80
C ALA A 79 -7.26 18.56 23.44
N ASN A 80 -6.37 17.99 24.28
CA ASN A 80 -5.25 18.75 24.90
C ASN A 80 -4.31 19.37 23.84
N SER A 81 -4.28 18.81 22.63
CA SER A 81 -3.54 19.34 21.47
C SER A 81 -4.24 20.51 20.76
N GLY A 82 -5.38 20.98 21.27
CA GLY A 82 -6.21 22.00 20.64
C GLY A 82 -7.09 21.51 19.49
N LYS A 83 -6.91 20.28 19.01
CA LYS A 83 -7.70 19.71 17.89
C LYS A 83 -9.17 19.55 18.27
N PRO A 84 -10.12 19.88 17.36
CA PRO A 84 -11.54 19.65 17.60
C PRO A 84 -11.86 18.17 17.81
N MET A 85 -12.81 17.90 18.69
CA MET A 85 -13.31 16.54 18.93
C MET A 85 -14.78 16.45 18.53
N LEU A 86 -15.17 15.26 18.09
CA LEU A 86 -16.55 14.88 17.83
C LEU A 86 -17.00 13.83 18.85
N GLN A 87 -18.29 13.81 19.14
CA GLN A 87 -18.93 12.78 19.95
C GLN A 87 -19.96 12.03 19.10
N CYS A 88 -19.88 10.72 19.12
CA CYS A 88 -20.82 9.84 18.43
C CYS A 88 -22.12 9.73 19.24
N SER A 89 -23.29 9.89 18.59
CA SER A 89 -24.59 9.73 19.24
C SER A 89 -24.92 8.29 19.64
N SER A 90 -24.35 7.28 18.96
CA SER A 90 -24.66 5.86 19.23
C SER A 90 -23.82 5.28 20.37
N CYS A 91 -22.51 5.58 20.42
CA CYS A 91 -21.62 5.01 21.45
C CYS A 91 -21.14 6.03 22.49
N HIS A 92 -21.50 7.30 22.34
CA HIS A 92 -21.13 8.43 23.20
C HIS A 92 -19.62 8.65 23.39
N LYS A 93 -18.77 7.92 22.64
CA LYS A 93 -17.31 8.08 22.67
C LYS A 93 -16.90 9.32 21.89
N ARG A 94 -15.88 10.02 22.43
CA ARG A 94 -15.25 11.17 21.79
C ARG A 94 -14.04 10.73 21.00
N PHE A 95 -13.76 11.43 19.92
CA PHE A 95 -12.56 11.23 19.09
C PHE A 95 -12.22 12.54 18.38
N THR A 96 -10.94 12.74 18.05
CA THR A 96 -10.50 13.90 17.28
C THR A 96 -10.87 13.73 15.81
N ILE A 97 -11.05 14.81 15.08
CA ILE A 97 -11.44 14.80 13.66
C ILE A 97 -10.45 14.06 12.76
N ASP A 98 -9.19 13.97 13.17
CA ASP A 98 -8.12 13.24 12.47
C ASP A 98 -7.98 11.78 12.95
N TYR A 99 -8.91 11.27 13.75
CA TYR A 99 -8.84 9.89 14.25
C TYR A 99 -8.86 8.89 13.10
N GLY A 100 -7.86 8.00 13.10
CA GLY A 100 -7.67 7.01 12.02
C GLY A 100 -6.94 7.53 10.78
N GLN A 101 -6.68 8.84 10.68
CA GLN A 101 -5.86 9.41 9.62
C GLN A 101 -4.36 9.17 9.87
N LEU A 102 -3.55 9.34 8.81
CA LEU A 102 -2.10 9.17 8.88
C LEU A 102 -1.47 10.11 9.93
N THR A 103 -1.95 11.34 10.03
CA THR A 103 -1.44 12.37 10.95
C THR A 103 -1.94 12.25 12.39
N HIS A 104 -2.86 11.33 12.69
CA HIS A 104 -3.40 11.15 14.03
C HIS A 104 -2.29 10.78 15.03
N TYR A 105 -2.27 11.42 16.20
CA TYR A 105 -1.20 11.34 17.20
C TYR A 105 0.20 11.71 16.67
N SER A 106 0.28 12.51 15.61
CA SER A 106 1.53 13.09 15.16
C SER A 106 1.72 14.51 15.73
N HIS A 107 2.94 14.82 16.18
CA HIS A 107 3.37 16.18 16.50
C HIS A 107 3.98 16.89 15.30
N GLN A 108 4.12 16.17 14.17
CA GLN A 108 4.64 16.72 12.92
C GLN A 108 3.48 17.33 12.12
N ASP A 109 3.73 18.49 11.53
CA ASP A 109 2.79 19.20 10.67
C ASP A 109 2.55 18.45 9.33
N GLU A 110 1.54 18.89 8.59
CA GLU A 110 1.15 18.24 7.34
C GLU A 110 2.22 18.34 6.27
N SER A 111 2.94 19.46 6.17
CA SER A 111 3.99 19.65 5.17
C SER A 111 5.12 18.63 5.31
N LYS A 112 5.47 18.27 6.55
CA LYS A 112 6.45 17.20 6.80
C LYS A 112 5.94 15.83 6.40
N TRP A 113 4.64 15.59 6.53
CA TRP A 113 4.02 14.35 6.06
C TRP A 113 3.97 14.29 4.53
N ASP A 114 3.66 15.39 3.86
CA ASP A 114 3.62 15.45 2.39
C ASP A 114 5.01 15.17 1.80
N LEU A 115 6.07 15.79 2.34
CA LEU A 115 7.43 15.49 1.92
C LEU A 115 7.84 14.04 2.22
N LEU A 116 7.49 13.52 3.41
CA LEU A 116 7.75 12.11 3.74
C LEU A 116 7.08 11.15 2.76
N ILE A 117 5.84 11.43 2.34
CA ILE A 117 5.11 10.60 1.38
C ILE A 117 5.85 10.63 0.04
N THR A 118 6.16 11.81 -0.49
CA THR A 118 6.92 11.99 -1.74
C THR A 118 8.25 11.26 -1.69
N ASP A 119 9.05 11.47 -0.64
CA ASP A 119 10.32 10.80 -0.44
C ASP A 119 10.20 9.27 -0.31
N THR A 120 9.09 8.79 0.25
CA THR A 120 8.85 7.35 0.39
C THR A 120 8.59 6.70 -0.97
N PHE A 121 7.77 7.32 -1.83
CA PHE A 121 7.55 6.85 -3.20
C PHE A 121 8.82 6.96 -4.06
N ALA A 122 9.59 8.05 -3.92
CA ALA A 122 10.87 8.23 -4.58
C ALA A 122 12.00 7.35 -4.00
N GLN A 123 11.72 6.54 -2.97
CA GLN A 123 12.69 5.63 -2.31
C GLN A 123 13.89 6.37 -1.70
N VAL A 124 13.71 7.62 -1.29
CA VAL A 124 14.76 8.41 -0.64
C VAL A 124 15.17 7.75 0.69
N PRO A 125 16.47 7.62 1.00
CA PRO A 125 16.94 7.10 2.29
C PRO A 125 16.42 7.92 3.48
N ILE A 126 16.14 7.23 4.61
CA ILE A 126 15.60 7.85 5.83
C ILE A 126 16.48 9.01 6.32
N GLU A 127 17.79 8.84 6.23
CA GLU A 127 18.77 9.84 6.67
C GLU A 127 18.65 11.14 5.88
N LYS A 128 18.44 11.05 4.57
CA LYS A 128 18.24 12.23 3.71
C LYS A 128 16.92 12.92 4.03
N THR A 129 15.82 12.18 4.12
CA THR A 129 14.52 12.72 4.53
C THR A 129 14.60 13.38 5.92
N ALA A 130 15.33 12.79 6.86
CA ALA A 130 15.51 13.34 8.20
C ALA A 130 16.26 14.68 8.18
N ALA A 131 17.32 14.78 7.37
CA ALA A 131 18.07 16.02 7.18
C ALA A 131 17.19 17.12 6.55
N THR A 132 16.43 16.79 5.52
CA THR A 132 15.54 17.77 4.85
C THR A 132 14.41 18.26 5.77
N LEU A 133 13.85 17.38 6.60
CA LEU A 133 12.75 17.72 7.51
C LEU A 133 13.22 18.33 8.84
N ASP A 134 14.51 18.34 9.10
CA ASP A 134 15.12 18.76 10.39
C ASP A 134 14.48 18.04 11.57
N ILE A 135 14.41 16.70 11.48
CA ILE A 135 13.92 15.80 12.55
C ILE A 135 14.80 14.55 12.66
N SER A 136 14.69 13.84 13.78
CA SER A 136 15.50 12.64 13.99
C SER A 136 15.16 11.54 12.98
N THR A 137 16.16 10.75 12.58
CA THR A 137 15.99 9.56 11.72
C THR A 137 15.00 8.56 12.32
N TYR A 138 14.94 8.44 13.64
CA TYR A 138 13.97 7.60 14.34
C TYR A 138 12.54 8.10 14.15
N THR A 139 12.32 9.43 14.19
CA THR A 139 11.00 10.03 13.93
C THR A 139 10.56 9.77 12.49
N VAL A 140 11.44 9.99 11.51
CA VAL A 140 11.17 9.69 10.10
C VAL A 140 10.85 8.20 9.92
N TRP A 141 11.63 7.31 10.54
CA TRP A 141 11.37 5.88 10.48
C TRP A 141 9.98 5.53 11.03
N ARG A 142 9.59 6.07 12.20
CA ARG A 142 8.25 5.85 12.78
C ARG A 142 7.14 6.37 11.87
N MET A 143 7.31 7.56 11.30
CA MET A 143 6.35 8.15 10.36
C MET A 143 6.23 7.27 9.11
N ARG A 144 7.35 6.85 8.53
CA ARG A 144 7.36 5.93 7.36
C ARG A 144 6.71 4.59 7.69
N MET A 145 7.00 4.00 8.84
CA MET A 145 6.35 2.73 9.25
C MET A 145 4.84 2.87 9.42
N LYS A 146 4.36 4.02 9.86
CA LYS A 146 2.92 4.31 9.95
C LYS A 146 2.28 4.44 8.57
N LEU A 147 2.94 5.13 7.63
CA LEU A 147 2.53 5.23 6.24
C LEU A 147 2.48 3.84 5.57
N LEU A 148 3.55 3.07 5.70
CA LEU A 148 3.63 1.72 5.11
C LEU A 148 2.57 0.77 5.70
N HIS A 149 2.20 0.94 6.97
CA HIS A 149 1.10 0.17 7.54
C HIS A 149 -0.27 0.53 6.94
N MET A 150 -0.49 1.76 6.52
CA MET A 150 -1.68 2.13 5.77
C MET A 150 -1.68 1.51 4.37
N PHE A 151 -0.54 1.47 3.70
CA PHE A 151 -0.40 0.79 2.40
C PHE A 151 -0.65 -0.73 2.53
N GLU A 152 -0.14 -1.36 3.58
CA GLU A 152 -0.42 -2.76 3.88
C GLU A 152 -1.93 -3.03 4.04
N LYS A 153 -2.65 -2.15 4.74
CA LYS A 153 -4.12 -2.25 4.85
C LYS A 153 -4.81 -2.11 3.50
N LEU A 154 -4.36 -1.19 2.65
CA LEU A 154 -4.89 -1.01 1.30
C LEU A 154 -4.65 -2.26 0.46
N LEU A 155 -3.43 -2.81 0.45
CA LEU A 155 -3.11 -4.04 -0.27
C LEU A 155 -3.95 -5.23 0.23
N ASN A 156 -4.25 -5.29 1.52
CA ASN A 156 -5.10 -6.35 2.08
C ASN A 156 -6.55 -6.30 1.57
N THR A 157 -7.01 -5.16 1.07
CA THR A 157 -8.35 -5.00 0.46
C THR A 157 -8.32 -5.05 -1.07
N THR A 158 -7.14 -5.12 -1.67
CA THR A 158 -6.98 -5.25 -3.12
C THR A 158 -7.38 -6.64 -3.57
N VAL A 159 -8.20 -6.74 -4.62
CA VAL A 159 -8.66 -8.00 -5.20
C VAL A 159 -8.10 -8.13 -6.61
N VAL A 160 -7.46 -9.24 -6.90
CA VAL A 160 -7.06 -9.66 -8.25
C VAL A 160 -8.07 -10.66 -8.79
N SER A 161 -8.46 -10.53 -10.05
CA SER A 161 -9.53 -11.33 -10.66
C SER A 161 -9.31 -11.53 -12.17
N GLY A 162 -10.16 -12.33 -12.79
CA GLY A 162 -10.05 -12.68 -14.21
C GLY A 162 -8.90 -13.64 -14.46
N GLU A 163 -7.90 -13.26 -15.22
CA GLU A 163 -6.70 -14.08 -15.49
C GLU A 163 -5.62 -13.79 -14.46
N ILE A 164 -5.31 -14.77 -13.62
CA ILE A 164 -4.34 -14.63 -12.53
C ILE A 164 -3.27 -15.71 -12.58
N GLU A 165 -2.05 -15.35 -12.23
CA GLU A 165 -0.91 -16.27 -12.04
C GLU A 165 -0.59 -16.36 -10.56
N LEU A 166 -0.47 -17.58 -10.04
CA LEU A 166 -0.17 -17.88 -8.64
C LEU A 166 1.12 -18.65 -8.51
N ASP A 167 2.03 -18.16 -7.68
CA ASP A 167 3.29 -18.83 -7.33
C ASP A 167 3.84 -18.28 -6.01
N GLU A 168 4.88 -18.87 -5.44
CA GLU A 168 5.52 -18.41 -4.22
C GLU A 168 6.91 -17.86 -4.45
N LYS A 169 7.18 -16.72 -3.84
CA LYS A 169 8.54 -16.21 -3.66
C LYS A 169 9.06 -16.56 -2.28
N TYR A 170 10.33 -16.93 -2.22
CA TYR A 170 11.02 -17.22 -0.97
C TYR A 170 12.10 -16.17 -0.72
N LEU A 171 12.09 -15.59 0.49
CA LEU A 171 13.08 -14.63 0.95
C LEU A 171 13.72 -15.14 2.24
N LEU A 172 15.00 -14.84 2.43
CA LEU A 172 15.68 -15.22 3.67
C LEU A 172 15.03 -14.52 4.87
N ASN A 173 14.73 -15.29 5.91
CA ASN A 173 14.20 -14.78 7.16
C ASN A 173 15.19 -13.81 7.81
N SER A 174 14.71 -12.69 8.31
CA SER A 174 15.51 -11.63 8.90
C SER A 174 14.88 -11.13 10.20
N HIS A 175 15.56 -11.35 11.29
CA HIS A 175 15.21 -10.85 12.62
C HIS A 175 15.87 -9.49 12.91
N LYS A 176 16.15 -8.68 11.88
CA LYS A 176 16.77 -7.37 12.02
C LYS A 176 15.98 -6.49 13.01
N GLY A 177 16.70 -5.94 14.00
CA GLY A 177 16.09 -5.12 15.04
C GLY A 177 15.34 -5.90 16.13
N GLU A 178 15.48 -7.22 16.18
CA GLU A 178 14.96 -8.08 17.24
C GLU A 178 16.10 -8.76 17.98
N LYS A 179 15.94 -8.91 19.30
CA LYS A 179 16.80 -9.74 20.13
C LYS A 179 16.02 -11.01 20.48
N ILE A 180 16.34 -12.11 19.81
CA ILE A 180 15.69 -13.42 20.03
C ILE A 180 16.74 -14.33 20.67
N ALA A 181 16.41 -14.91 21.82
CA ALA A 181 17.31 -15.82 22.51
C ALA A 181 17.59 -17.05 21.62
N GLY A 182 18.87 -17.41 21.50
CA GLY A 182 19.31 -18.57 20.71
C GLY A 182 19.28 -18.37 19.19
N VAL A 183 18.99 -17.16 18.70
CA VAL A 183 19.03 -16.85 17.26
C VAL A 183 20.17 -15.88 16.97
N GLU A 184 21.18 -16.36 16.25
CA GLU A 184 22.27 -15.51 15.79
C GLU A 184 21.82 -14.58 14.67
N PRO A 185 22.20 -13.28 14.71
CA PRO A 185 21.87 -12.34 13.64
C PRO A 185 22.53 -12.80 12.32
N ARG A 186 21.73 -12.82 11.26
CA ARG A 186 22.24 -13.15 9.93
C ARG A 186 23.26 -12.10 9.46
N LYS A 187 24.40 -12.56 8.96
CA LYS A 187 25.41 -11.69 8.33
C LYS A 187 24.87 -11.06 7.05
N ARG A 188 25.21 -9.80 6.79
CA ARG A 188 24.85 -9.09 5.56
C ARG A 188 25.40 -9.83 4.34
N GLY A 189 24.56 -10.05 3.33
CA GLY A 189 24.92 -10.78 2.12
C GLY A 189 25.00 -12.31 2.27
N GLY A 190 24.73 -12.86 3.48
CA GLY A 190 24.70 -14.30 3.70
C GLY A 190 23.59 -14.99 2.92
N SER A 191 23.89 -16.19 2.41
CA SER A 191 22.94 -17.13 1.80
C SER A 191 22.29 -18.03 2.87
N ALA A 192 21.30 -18.83 2.46
CA ALA A 192 20.79 -19.91 3.30
C ALA A 192 21.90 -20.95 3.56
N SER A 193 21.93 -21.50 4.77
CA SER A 193 22.89 -22.52 5.15
C SER A 193 22.50 -23.88 4.59
N LYS A 194 21.19 -24.10 4.39
CA LYS A 194 20.62 -25.37 3.88
C LYS A 194 20.27 -25.24 2.41
N ARG A 195 20.55 -26.31 1.66
CA ARG A 195 20.16 -26.44 0.26
C ARG A 195 18.64 -26.62 0.15
N GLY A 196 18.02 -25.94 -0.82
CA GLY A 196 16.57 -25.99 -1.06
C GLY A 196 15.76 -25.15 -0.09
N LEU A 197 14.46 -25.46 0.02
CA LEU A 197 13.55 -24.75 0.93
C LEU A 197 13.76 -25.20 2.37
N SER A 198 13.87 -24.24 3.27
CA SER A 198 14.10 -24.49 4.69
C SER A 198 13.45 -23.40 5.57
N ASN A 199 13.42 -23.63 6.88
CA ASN A 199 12.91 -22.64 7.84
C ASN A 199 13.73 -21.33 7.88
N GLU A 200 14.85 -21.27 7.14
CA GLU A 200 15.59 -20.02 6.97
C GLU A 200 14.93 -19.07 5.94
N GLN A 201 13.90 -19.52 5.25
CA GLN A 201 13.23 -18.78 4.21
C GLN A 201 11.76 -18.56 4.55
N ILE A 202 11.28 -17.34 4.40
CA ILE A 202 9.86 -16.98 4.48
C ILE A 202 9.23 -17.13 3.11
N CYS A 203 8.09 -17.78 3.09
CA CYS A 203 7.25 -17.93 1.92
C CYS A 203 6.37 -16.70 1.73
N LEU A 204 6.33 -16.20 0.50
CA LEU A 204 5.45 -15.12 0.05
C LEU A 204 4.55 -15.64 -1.09
N PRO A 205 3.42 -16.29 -0.76
CA PRO A 205 2.40 -16.57 -1.77
C PRO A 205 2.02 -15.28 -2.49
N THR A 206 2.00 -15.33 -3.81
CA THR A 206 1.82 -14.19 -4.69
C THR A 206 0.74 -14.51 -5.72
N ALA A 207 -0.15 -13.56 -5.96
CA ALA A 207 -1.10 -13.58 -7.06
C ALA A 207 -0.88 -12.35 -7.93
N VAL A 208 -0.71 -12.55 -9.22
CA VAL A 208 -0.51 -11.48 -10.21
C VAL A 208 -1.65 -11.55 -11.22
N GLN A 209 -2.42 -10.49 -11.33
CA GLN A 209 -3.41 -10.33 -12.40
C GLN A 209 -2.69 -9.98 -13.70
N ARG A 210 -2.98 -10.69 -14.77
CA ARG A 210 -2.46 -10.35 -16.09
C ARG A 210 -2.97 -8.97 -16.49
N ASN A 211 -2.04 -8.10 -16.93
CA ASN A 211 -2.35 -6.69 -17.27
C ASN A 211 -2.96 -5.89 -16.11
N GLY A 212 -2.67 -6.25 -14.87
CA GLY A 212 -3.24 -5.61 -13.69
C GLY A 212 -2.31 -5.61 -12.48
N THR A 213 -2.93 -5.48 -11.33
CA THR A 213 -2.23 -5.40 -10.04
C THR A 213 -1.74 -6.77 -9.55
N ALA A 214 -1.05 -6.76 -8.44
CA ALA A 214 -0.56 -7.96 -7.77
C ALA A 214 -0.81 -7.88 -6.26
N VAL A 215 -0.96 -9.03 -5.62
CA VAL A 215 -1.05 -9.16 -4.17
C VAL A 215 -0.09 -10.25 -3.70
N LEU A 216 0.51 -10.03 -2.56
CA LEU A 216 1.37 -11.01 -1.92
C LEU A 216 1.34 -10.84 -0.41
N LYS A 217 1.57 -11.93 0.30
CA LYS A 217 1.62 -11.93 1.77
C LYS A 217 2.76 -12.78 2.28
N ALA A 218 3.58 -12.24 3.14
CA ALA A 218 4.53 -13.04 3.91
C ALA A 218 3.74 -13.92 4.88
N THR A 219 3.98 -15.21 4.83
CA THR A 219 3.22 -16.20 5.62
C THR A 219 4.12 -16.91 6.60
N ASN A 220 4.43 -18.17 6.36
CA ASN A 220 5.24 -19.02 7.22
C ASN A 220 6.63 -19.24 6.62
N THR A 221 7.49 -19.94 7.33
CA THR A 221 8.79 -20.37 6.81
C THR A 221 8.67 -21.71 6.07
N ALA A 222 9.61 -21.96 5.16
CA ALA A 222 9.66 -23.17 4.33
C ALA A 222 8.47 -23.35 3.38
N THR A 223 8.08 -24.58 3.08
CA THR A 223 7.00 -24.92 2.16
C THR A 223 5.66 -24.48 2.72
N PRO A 224 4.83 -23.73 1.95
CA PRO A 224 3.54 -23.26 2.43
C PRO A 224 2.54 -24.42 2.59
N THR A 225 1.72 -24.31 3.61
CA THR A 225 0.53 -25.14 3.78
C THR A 225 -0.67 -24.52 3.08
N SER A 226 -1.75 -25.29 2.90
CA SER A 226 -3.03 -24.72 2.40
C SER A 226 -3.51 -23.54 3.26
N ARG A 227 -3.31 -23.56 4.59
CA ARG A 227 -3.64 -22.44 5.47
C ARG A 227 -2.83 -21.18 5.16
N ASP A 228 -1.60 -21.32 4.73
CA ASP A 228 -0.75 -20.16 4.34
C ASP A 228 -1.24 -19.56 3.03
N ILE A 229 -1.59 -20.38 2.06
CA ILE A 229 -2.18 -19.96 0.79
C ILE A 229 -3.56 -19.31 0.99
N MET A 230 -4.37 -19.85 1.88
CA MET A 230 -5.70 -19.30 2.22
C MET A 230 -5.66 -17.87 2.78
N LYS A 231 -4.51 -17.38 3.24
CA LYS A 231 -4.34 -15.96 3.62
C LYS A 231 -4.54 -15.00 2.43
N LEU A 232 -4.46 -15.49 1.19
CA LEU A 232 -4.79 -14.72 -0.02
C LEU A 232 -6.29 -14.74 -0.37
N ALA A 233 -7.12 -15.53 0.31
CA ALA A 233 -8.52 -15.74 -0.10
C ALA A 233 -9.30 -14.43 -0.30
N ASP A 234 -9.16 -13.47 0.63
CA ASP A 234 -9.84 -12.16 0.53
C ASP A 234 -9.34 -11.31 -0.65
N ASN A 235 -8.20 -11.67 -1.23
CA ASN A 235 -7.56 -10.93 -2.32
C ASN A 235 -7.77 -11.60 -3.69
N ILE A 236 -8.44 -12.74 -3.76
CA ILE A 236 -8.73 -13.45 -5.01
C ILE A 236 -10.22 -13.33 -5.34
N GLY A 237 -10.50 -12.83 -6.55
CA GLY A 237 -11.87 -12.74 -7.06
C GLY A 237 -12.41 -14.12 -7.45
N GLU A 238 -13.71 -14.32 -7.21
CA GLU A 238 -14.40 -15.56 -7.57
C GLU A 238 -14.41 -15.78 -9.09
N HIS A 239 -14.50 -17.04 -9.50
CA HIS A 239 -14.57 -17.46 -10.92
C HIS A 239 -13.39 -16.98 -11.79
N SER A 240 -12.21 -16.77 -11.19
CA SER A 240 -11.00 -16.42 -11.93
C SER A 240 -10.39 -17.64 -12.60
N MET A 241 -9.67 -17.41 -13.72
CA MET A 241 -8.81 -18.41 -14.36
C MET A 241 -7.41 -18.30 -13.74
N ALA A 242 -6.95 -19.36 -13.10
CA ALA A 242 -5.68 -19.37 -12.36
C ALA A 242 -4.63 -20.29 -13.01
N TRP A 243 -3.47 -19.72 -13.35
CA TRP A 243 -2.29 -20.48 -13.76
C TRP A 243 -1.42 -20.76 -12.53
N ILE A 244 -1.07 -22.03 -12.30
CA ILE A 244 -0.29 -22.50 -11.13
C ILE A 244 0.76 -23.53 -11.53
N ASP A 245 1.78 -23.74 -10.72
CA ASP A 245 2.79 -24.79 -10.91
C ASP A 245 2.32 -26.22 -10.52
N GLY A 246 1.09 -26.37 -10.06
CA GLY A 246 0.49 -27.65 -9.68
C GLY A 246 0.68 -28.04 -8.22
N LYS A 247 1.18 -27.17 -7.35
CA LYS A 247 1.23 -27.43 -5.90
C LYS A 247 -0.15 -27.64 -5.31
N ALA A 248 -0.30 -28.73 -4.56
CA ALA A 248 -1.57 -29.10 -3.92
C ALA A 248 -2.07 -28.07 -2.89
N ALA A 249 -1.17 -27.24 -2.33
CA ALA A 249 -1.50 -26.21 -1.36
C ALA A 249 -2.51 -25.17 -1.89
N TYR A 250 -2.61 -24.97 -3.21
CA TYR A 250 -3.58 -24.04 -3.83
C TYR A 250 -4.99 -24.60 -3.95
N SER A 251 -5.20 -25.92 -3.82
CA SER A 251 -6.50 -26.54 -4.12
C SER A 251 -7.63 -25.96 -3.30
N CYS A 252 -7.44 -25.79 -1.98
CA CYS A 252 -8.47 -25.21 -1.11
C CYS A 252 -8.86 -23.79 -1.51
N LEU A 253 -7.88 -22.95 -1.86
CA LEU A 253 -8.11 -21.57 -2.29
C LEU A 253 -8.92 -21.53 -3.60
N LEU A 254 -8.52 -22.34 -4.57
CA LEU A 254 -9.14 -22.35 -5.90
C LEU A 254 -10.56 -22.93 -5.84
N GLU A 255 -10.79 -23.93 -5.00
CA GLU A 255 -12.13 -24.50 -4.74
C GLU A 255 -13.05 -23.51 -4.03
N GLU A 256 -12.57 -22.83 -2.96
CA GLU A 256 -13.34 -21.83 -2.24
C GLU A 256 -13.75 -20.65 -3.14
N LYS A 257 -12.87 -20.25 -4.05
CA LYS A 257 -13.10 -19.12 -4.98
C LYS A 257 -13.74 -19.56 -6.31
N HIS A 258 -14.08 -20.81 -6.46
CA HIS A 258 -14.64 -21.38 -7.70
C HIS A 258 -13.80 -21.05 -8.93
N CYS A 259 -12.45 -21.03 -8.77
CA CYS A 259 -11.54 -20.70 -9.83
C CYS A 259 -11.29 -21.89 -10.75
N GLU A 260 -11.26 -21.65 -12.04
CA GLU A 260 -10.72 -22.58 -13.01
C GLU A 260 -9.19 -22.60 -12.92
N LYS A 261 -8.56 -23.78 -13.05
CA LYS A 261 -7.10 -23.89 -12.94
C LYS A 261 -6.46 -24.45 -14.18
N ARG A 262 -5.30 -23.89 -14.54
CA ARG A 262 -4.37 -24.43 -15.53
C ARG A 262 -3.04 -24.72 -14.85
N ILE A 263 -2.56 -25.96 -15.00
CA ILE A 263 -1.36 -26.44 -14.30
C ILE A 263 -0.17 -26.37 -15.25
N MET A 264 0.84 -25.59 -14.88
CA MET A 264 2.09 -25.40 -15.60
C MET A 264 3.19 -26.18 -14.89
N LYS A 265 3.34 -27.46 -15.20
CA LYS A 265 4.30 -28.34 -14.52
C LYS A 265 5.76 -27.98 -14.81
N ASP A 266 6.05 -27.57 -16.03
CA ASP A 266 7.38 -27.17 -16.48
C ASP A 266 7.29 -26.23 -17.70
N HIS A 267 8.43 -25.74 -18.17
CA HIS A 267 8.49 -24.84 -19.31
C HIS A 267 8.07 -25.46 -20.65
N THR A 268 7.99 -26.79 -20.75
CA THR A 268 7.52 -27.44 -21.98
C THR A 268 6.03 -27.29 -22.20
N CYS A 269 5.27 -26.97 -21.11
CA CYS A 269 3.85 -26.67 -21.16
C CYS A 269 3.56 -25.22 -21.56
N TYR A 270 4.59 -24.37 -21.68
CA TYR A 270 4.39 -22.93 -21.94
C TYR A 270 4.00 -22.69 -23.41
N THR A 271 2.99 -21.87 -23.56
CA THR A 271 2.52 -21.33 -24.85
C THR A 271 2.50 -19.80 -24.78
N SER A 272 1.97 -19.12 -25.79
CA SER A 272 1.74 -17.67 -25.73
C SER A 272 0.72 -17.25 -24.66
N ILE A 273 -0.17 -18.18 -24.26
CA ILE A 273 -1.22 -17.93 -23.28
C ILE A 273 -0.94 -18.65 -21.96
N ASP A 274 -0.51 -19.89 -22.03
CA ASP A 274 -0.31 -20.75 -20.86
C ASP A 274 1.14 -20.61 -20.36
N HIS A 275 1.35 -19.77 -19.34
CA HIS A 275 2.66 -19.51 -18.75
C HIS A 275 2.54 -18.88 -17.34
N LEU A 276 3.65 -18.77 -16.63
CA LEU A 276 3.81 -18.08 -15.33
C LEU A 276 4.82 -16.91 -15.45
N ASN A 277 4.92 -16.29 -16.62
CA ASN A 277 5.93 -15.27 -16.88
C ASN A 277 5.71 -14.00 -16.07
N ASN A 278 4.43 -13.60 -15.87
CA ASN A 278 4.12 -12.35 -15.15
C ASN A 278 4.47 -12.47 -13.66
N VAL A 279 4.09 -13.57 -13.00
CA VAL A 279 4.45 -13.79 -11.60
C VAL A 279 5.96 -13.95 -11.42
N ASN A 280 6.65 -14.61 -12.35
CA ASN A 280 8.11 -14.74 -12.32
C ASN A 280 8.82 -13.39 -12.50
N ALA A 281 8.36 -12.56 -13.45
CA ALA A 281 8.86 -11.20 -13.63
C ALA A 281 8.62 -10.36 -12.36
N PHE A 282 7.42 -10.42 -11.80
CA PHE A 282 7.09 -9.76 -10.54
C PHE A 282 8.02 -10.19 -9.39
N HIS A 283 8.26 -11.50 -9.25
CA HIS A 283 9.18 -12.04 -8.25
C HIS A 283 10.62 -11.53 -8.40
N SER A 284 11.08 -11.35 -9.63
CA SER A 284 12.41 -10.82 -9.92
C SER A 284 12.50 -9.33 -9.55
N LEU A 285 11.46 -8.56 -9.84
CA LEU A 285 11.40 -7.14 -9.53
C LEU A 285 11.32 -6.88 -8.02
N ILE A 286 10.46 -7.60 -7.29
CA ILE A 286 10.33 -7.43 -5.84
C ILE A 286 11.57 -7.89 -5.08
N GLU A 287 12.28 -8.87 -5.57
CA GLU A 287 13.57 -9.29 -4.99
C GLU A 287 14.62 -8.17 -5.11
N LYS A 288 14.72 -7.52 -6.28
CA LYS A 288 15.57 -6.36 -6.51
C LYS A 288 15.17 -5.20 -5.60
N TRP A 289 13.86 -4.98 -5.44
CA TRP A 289 13.31 -3.98 -4.55
C TRP A 289 13.75 -4.18 -3.09
N TYR A 290 13.58 -5.36 -2.52
CA TYR A 290 14.01 -5.63 -1.14
C TYR A 290 15.53 -5.49 -0.96
N LYS A 291 16.32 -5.80 -1.99
CA LYS A 291 17.78 -5.63 -1.94
C LYS A 291 18.21 -4.16 -1.80
N LYS A 292 17.47 -3.21 -2.36
CA LYS A 292 17.76 -1.76 -2.23
C LYS A 292 17.72 -1.28 -0.78
N TYR A 293 16.88 -1.87 0.07
CA TYR A 293 16.77 -1.50 1.49
C TYR A 293 17.84 -2.15 2.39
N GLY A 294 18.80 -2.87 1.82
CA GLY A 294 19.88 -3.51 2.58
C GLY A 294 19.40 -4.57 3.58
N GLY A 295 18.25 -5.18 3.30
CA GLY A 295 17.58 -6.18 4.13
C GLY A 295 16.45 -5.59 4.98
N VAL A 296 15.25 -6.05 4.69
CA VAL A 296 14.02 -5.75 5.44
C VAL A 296 13.83 -6.82 6.50
N ALA A 297 13.49 -6.44 7.74
CA ALA A 297 13.09 -7.41 8.74
C ALA A 297 11.80 -8.13 8.31
N SER A 298 11.73 -9.43 8.55
CA SER A 298 10.62 -10.27 8.07
C SER A 298 9.25 -9.76 8.51
N LYS A 299 9.14 -9.22 9.71
CA LYS A 299 7.91 -8.60 10.24
C LYS A 299 7.41 -7.38 9.45
N TYR A 300 8.23 -6.80 8.58
CA TYR A 300 7.86 -5.64 7.76
C TYR A 300 7.72 -5.97 6.27
N LEU A 301 7.90 -7.22 5.86
CA LEU A 301 7.85 -7.61 4.45
C LEU A 301 6.55 -7.18 3.77
N ASN A 302 5.39 -7.41 4.39
CA ASN A 302 4.10 -7.00 3.85
C ASN A 302 3.99 -5.50 3.62
N ARG A 303 4.55 -4.68 4.51
CA ARG A 303 4.55 -3.21 4.39
C ARG A 303 5.35 -2.74 3.19
N TYR A 304 6.54 -3.29 3.00
CA TYR A 304 7.39 -2.95 1.86
C TYR A 304 6.88 -3.57 0.56
N ALA A 305 6.21 -4.72 0.62
CA ALA A 305 5.49 -5.29 -0.52
C ALA A 305 4.37 -4.37 -0.99
N ALA A 306 3.58 -3.84 -0.07
CA ALA A 306 2.51 -2.89 -0.38
C ALA A 306 3.06 -1.61 -1.04
N LEU A 307 4.16 -1.07 -0.52
CA LEU A 307 4.83 0.07 -1.16
C LEU A 307 5.28 -0.28 -2.59
N PHE A 308 5.86 -1.47 -2.79
CA PHE A 308 6.32 -1.90 -4.11
C PHE A 308 5.17 -1.97 -5.13
N VAL A 309 4.05 -2.61 -4.75
CA VAL A 309 2.86 -2.71 -5.62
C VAL A 309 2.35 -1.31 -5.98
N LEU A 310 2.20 -0.43 -4.99
CA LEU A 310 1.72 0.93 -5.23
C LEU A 310 2.67 1.74 -6.12
N VAL A 311 3.98 1.68 -5.86
CA VAL A 311 4.96 2.39 -6.71
C VAL A 311 4.89 1.89 -8.14
N ARG A 312 4.77 0.56 -8.36
CA ARG A 312 4.63 0.00 -9.70
C ARG A 312 3.37 0.49 -10.40
N GLU A 313 2.23 0.49 -9.71
CA GLU A 313 0.95 0.95 -10.27
C GLU A 313 0.97 2.45 -10.65
N TYR A 314 1.57 3.30 -9.79
CA TYR A 314 1.60 4.74 -10.02
C TYR A 314 2.73 5.20 -10.96
N SER A 315 3.82 4.42 -11.09
CA SER A 315 4.96 4.79 -11.94
C SER A 315 4.77 4.38 -13.40
N GLY A 316 3.73 3.62 -13.73
CA GLY A 316 3.50 3.10 -15.08
C GLY A 316 4.69 2.28 -15.63
N CYS A 317 5.54 1.77 -14.72
CA CYS A 317 6.68 0.92 -15.08
C CYS A 317 6.18 -0.53 -15.13
N ASP A 318 5.82 -0.98 -16.31
CA ASP A 318 5.70 -2.39 -16.65
C ASP A 318 7.07 -3.06 -16.73
#